data_b9e61257e8f3a1dbc88eb5acd1774077
#
_entry.id   b9e61257e8f3a1dbc88eb5acd1774077
#
_cell.length_a   1.000
_cell.length_b   1.000
_cell.length_c   1.000
_cell.angle_alpha   90.00
_cell.angle_beta   90.00
_cell.angle_gamma   90.00
#
_symmetry.space_group_name_H-M   'P 1'
#
loop_
_entity.id
_entity.type
_entity.pdbx_description
1 polymer ?
#
loop_
_entity_poly.entity_id
_entity_poly.type
_entity_poly.pdbx_seq_one_letter_code
_entity_poly.pdbx_strand_id
1 'polypeptide(L)'
;MPSSAVSEAHSATFKIPRSVLVIIHTPELDVLLIERADKPGYWQSVTGSLDAEDEPLPVAAWREVAEETGITEGKLRDWDLSTVYEIYPVWRHRYAPGVTQNTEHVFGLGVPHILPVTLSAREHLASVWLPWQAAAERCFSPSNAQAILQLPRFVALPG
;
A
#
# COMPACT_ATOMS: atom_id res chain seq x y z
N MET A 1 5.53 -31.86 -18.49
CA MET A 1 5.45 -31.41 -17.78
C MET A 1 4.54 -30.61 -17.03
N PRO A 2 3.45 -30.82 -16.83
CA PRO A 2 2.55 -30.07 -16.07
C PRO A 2 2.84 -30.02 -14.60
N SER A 3 3.71 -30.86 -14.12
CA SER A 3 4.06 -30.80 -12.71
C SER A 3 4.76 -29.49 -12.36
N SER A 4 5.46 -28.90 -13.31
CA SER A 4 6.10 -27.62 -13.01
C SER A 4 5.06 -26.54 -12.78
N ALA A 5 3.93 -26.63 -13.48
CA ALA A 5 2.88 -25.65 -13.26
C ALA A 5 2.31 -25.75 -11.85
N VAL A 6 2.22 -26.95 -11.33
CA VAL A 6 1.75 -27.14 -9.95
C VAL A 6 2.73 -26.53 -8.96
N SER A 7 4.03 -26.77 -9.17
CA SER A 7 5.03 -26.19 -8.30
C SER A 7 5.05 -24.69 -8.36
N GLU A 8 4.89 -24.16 -9.56
CA GLU A 8 4.84 -22.72 -9.74
C GLU A 8 3.64 -22.11 -9.03
N ALA A 9 2.51 -22.80 -9.08
CA ALA A 9 1.34 -22.32 -8.38
C ALA A 9 1.58 -22.29 -6.87
N HIS A 10 2.29 -23.25 -6.33
CA HIS A 10 2.63 -23.25 -4.91
C HIS A 10 3.55 -22.09 -4.56
N SER A 11 4.56 -21.83 -5.40
CA SER A 11 5.43 -20.67 -5.17
C SER A 11 4.65 -19.39 -5.21
N ALA A 12 3.69 -19.28 -6.12
CA ALA A 12 2.89 -18.09 -6.28
C ALA A 12 1.94 -17.87 -5.10
N THR A 13 1.73 -18.88 -4.23
CA THR A 13 0.84 -18.68 -3.09
C THR A 13 1.49 -17.89 -1.96
N PHE A 14 2.82 -17.79 -1.95
CA PHE A 14 3.49 -17.04 -0.89
C PHE A 14 3.81 -15.64 -1.35
N LYS A 15 3.53 -14.68 -0.46
CA LYS A 15 3.86 -13.28 -0.72
C LYS A 15 5.36 -13.08 -0.59
N ILE A 16 5.90 -12.20 -1.41
CA ILE A 16 7.29 -11.76 -1.31
C ILE A 16 7.35 -10.77 -0.15
N PRO A 17 8.32 -10.91 0.79
CA PRO A 17 8.42 -10.01 1.95
C PRO A 17 9.07 -8.67 1.58
N ARG A 18 8.67 -8.11 0.48
CA ARG A 18 8.96 -6.75 0.03
C ARG A 18 7.68 -6.18 -0.53
N SER A 19 7.35 -4.98 -0.10
CA SER A 19 6.10 -4.36 -0.48
C SER A 19 6.28 -2.87 -0.74
N VAL A 20 5.26 -2.29 -1.36
CA VAL A 20 5.16 -0.85 -1.54
C VAL A 20 4.03 -0.34 -0.67
N LEU A 21 4.17 0.89 -0.19
CA LEU A 21 3.14 1.63 0.51
C LEU A 21 2.98 2.95 -0.23
N VAL A 22 1.78 3.25 -0.71
CA VAL A 22 1.58 4.44 -1.54
C VAL A 22 0.62 5.40 -0.82
N ILE A 23 1.15 6.56 -0.45
CA ILE A 23 0.35 7.62 0.18
C ILE A 23 -0.24 8.45 -0.95
N ILE A 24 -1.55 8.31 -1.18
CA ILE A 24 -2.26 9.05 -2.22
C ILE A 24 -2.81 10.32 -1.61
N HIS A 25 -2.44 11.46 -2.17
CA HIS A 25 -2.79 12.73 -1.56
C HIS A 25 -3.11 13.81 -2.60
N THR A 26 -3.88 14.79 -2.17
CA THR A 26 -4.19 15.99 -2.98
C THR A 26 -3.18 17.08 -2.65
N PRO A 27 -3.17 18.20 -3.42
CA PRO A 27 -2.33 19.35 -3.06
C PRO A 27 -2.66 19.93 -1.69
N GLU A 28 -3.92 19.82 -1.24
CA GLU A 28 -4.35 20.30 0.07
C GLU A 28 -4.06 19.30 1.19
N LEU A 29 -3.41 18.18 0.85
CA LEU A 29 -3.04 17.12 1.77
C LEU A 29 -4.24 16.37 2.38
N ASP A 30 -5.28 16.17 1.58
CA ASP A 30 -6.25 15.14 1.87
C ASP A 30 -5.66 13.81 1.42
N VAL A 31 -5.78 12.80 2.25
CA VAL A 31 -5.15 11.50 2.05
C VAL A 31 -6.20 10.41 1.94
N LEU A 32 -6.03 9.53 0.97
CA LEU A 32 -6.95 8.41 0.76
C LEU A 32 -6.58 7.25 1.66
N LEU A 33 -7.58 6.74 2.38
CA LEU A 33 -7.47 5.49 3.12
C LEU A 33 -8.53 4.51 2.65
N ILE A 34 -8.22 3.23 2.75
CA ILE A 34 -9.14 2.15 2.40
C ILE A 34 -9.22 1.18 3.58
N GLU A 35 -10.41 0.60 3.76
CA GLU A 35 -10.69 -0.31 4.87
C GLU A 35 -10.54 -1.75 4.43
N ARG A 36 -9.81 -2.55 5.21
CA ARG A 36 -9.55 -3.95 4.87
C ARG A 36 -10.79 -4.81 5.05
N ALA A 37 -11.06 -5.65 4.05
CA ALA A 37 -12.17 -6.60 4.14
C ALA A 37 -11.87 -7.74 5.11
N ASP A 38 -10.59 -8.15 5.21
CA ASP A 38 -10.19 -9.25 6.09
C ASP A 38 -10.09 -8.83 7.56
N LYS A 39 -10.06 -7.53 7.81
CA LYS A 39 -10.02 -6.95 9.16
C LYS A 39 -10.83 -5.66 9.17
N PRO A 40 -12.16 -5.74 9.26
CA PRO A 40 -12.99 -4.54 9.29
C PRO A 40 -12.58 -3.61 10.42
N GLY A 41 -12.56 -2.31 10.12
CA GLY A 41 -12.09 -1.29 11.05
C GLY A 41 -10.60 -0.99 10.89
N TYR A 42 -9.85 -1.78 10.12
CA TYR A 42 -8.44 -1.53 9.88
C TYR A 42 -8.30 -0.71 8.59
N TRP A 43 -7.91 0.54 8.75
CA TRP A 43 -7.73 1.50 7.64
C TRP A 43 -6.26 1.65 7.31
N GLN A 44 -5.97 1.82 6.03
CA GLN A 44 -4.59 1.88 5.54
C GLN A 44 -4.51 2.62 4.21
N SER A 45 -3.30 3.05 3.86
CA SER A 45 -3.00 3.49 2.51
C SER A 45 -2.91 2.27 1.59
N VAL A 46 -2.80 2.49 0.28
CA VAL A 46 -2.59 1.40 -0.67
C VAL A 46 -1.27 0.71 -0.35
N THR A 47 -1.31 -0.61 -0.27
CA THR A 47 -0.10 -1.40 -0.01
C THR A 47 -0.23 -2.76 -0.66
N GLY A 48 0.89 -3.34 -1.06
CA GLY A 48 0.91 -4.68 -1.60
C GLY A 48 2.32 -5.16 -1.84
N SER A 49 2.47 -6.48 -1.87
CA SER A 49 3.76 -7.12 -2.11
C SER A 49 4.13 -7.07 -3.58
N LEU A 50 5.43 -7.15 -3.86
CA LEU A 50 5.90 -7.31 -5.24
C LEU A 50 5.33 -8.60 -5.83
N ASP A 51 5.07 -8.60 -7.13
CA ASP A 51 4.62 -9.81 -7.83
C ASP A 51 5.80 -10.73 -8.15
N ALA A 52 6.99 -10.17 -8.25
CA ALA A 52 8.22 -10.91 -8.50
C ALA A 52 9.36 -10.17 -7.80
N GLU A 53 10.43 -10.89 -7.49
CA GLU A 53 11.54 -10.30 -6.74
C GLU A 53 12.23 -9.18 -7.52
N ASP A 54 12.18 -9.24 -8.85
CA ASP A 54 12.78 -8.23 -9.70
C ASP A 54 11.79 -7.20 -10.24
N GLU A 55 10.55 -7.19 -9.74
CA GLU A 55 9.59 -6.18 -10.16
C GLU A 55 10.09 -4.80 -9.72
N PRO A 56 10.21 -3.82 -10.65
CA PRO A 56 10.62 -2.47 -10.24
C PRO A 56 9.61 -1.88 -9.25
N LEU A 57 10.10 -1.22 -8.22
CA LEU A 57 9.23 -0.65 -7.19
C LEU A 57 8.17 0.31 -7.74
N PRO A 58 8.50 1.23 -8.67
CA PRO A 58 7.45 2.10 -9.23
C PRO A 58 6.37 1.34 -9.99
N VAL A 59 6.74 0.24 -10.65
CA VAL A 59 5.77 -0.60 -11.36
C VAL A 59 4.82 -1.24 -10.36
N ALA A 60 5.37 -1.79 -9.28
CA ALA A 60 4.55 -2.38 -8.22
C ALA A 60 3.61 -1.34 -7.61
N ALA A 61 4.12 -0.13 -7.36
CA ALA A 61 3.31 0.94 -6.78
C ALA A 61 2.12 1.28 -7.66
N TRP A 62 2.34 1.51 -8.96
CA TRP A 62 1.24 1.81 -9.89
C TRP A 62 0.27 0.66 -10.03
N ARG A 63 0.79 -0.57 -10.05
CA ARG A 63 -0.05 -1.76 -10.16
C ARG A 63 -1.00 -1.85 -8.97
N GLU A 64 -0.49 -1.69 -7.75
CA GLU A 64 -1.30 -1.79 -6.55
C GLU A 64 -2.32 -0.65 -6.48
N VAL A 65 -1.93 0.57 -6.86
CA VAL A 65 -2.86 1.70 -6.87
C VAL A 65 -4.01 1.41 -7.83
N ALA A 66 -3.71 0.96 -9.04
CA ALA A 66 -4.74 0.67 -10.02
C ALA A 66 -5.66 -0.46 -9.57
N GLU A 67 -5.09 -1.51 -9.01
CA GLU A 67 -5.87 -2.66 -8.53
C GLU A 67 -6.78 -2.30 -7.36
N GLU A 68 -6.28 -1.51 -6.42
CA GLU A 68 -7.01 -1.25 -5.18
C GLU A 68 -7.93 -0.03 -5.26
N THR A 69 -7.68 0.91 -6.15
CA THR A 69 -8.46 2.16 -6.19
C THR A 69 -9.00 2.53 -7.56
N GLY A 70 -8.50 1.91 -8.62
CA GLY A 70 -8.86 2.30 -9.98
C GLY A 70 -8.22 3.59 -10.45
N ILE A 71 -7.39 4.24 -9.63
CA ILE A 71 -6.70 5.48 -10.01
C ILE A 71 -5.55 5.13 -10.95
N THR A 72 -5.49 5.85 -12.07
CA THR A 72 -4.45 5.64 -13.08
C THR A 72 -3.72 6.92 -13.46
N GLU A 73 -4.02 8.03 -12.77
CA GLU A 73 -3.40 9.32 -13.07
C GLU A 73 -2.78 9.92 -11.80
N GLY A 74 -1.79 10.75 -11.97
CA GLY A 74 -1.12 11.41 -10.87
C GLY A 74 0.38 11.39 -11.05
N LYS A 75 1.08 11.96 -10.07
CA LYS A 75 2.54 12.01 -10.06
C LYS A 75 3.06 11.11 -8.95
N LEU A 76 3.65 10.00 -9.34
CA LEU A 76 4.26 9.07 -8.41
C LEU A 76 5.67 9.52 -8.09
N ARG A 77 5.98 9.55 -6.80
CA ARG A 77 7.31 9.92 -6.32
C ARG A 77 7.80 8.89 -5.32
N ASP A 78 8.99 8.38 -5.55
CA ASP A 78 9.67 7.52 -4.59
C ASP A 78 10.21 8.42 -3.47
N TRP A 79 9.77 8.19 -2.25
CA TRP A 79 10.22 9.00 -1.11
C TRP A 79 11.56 8.52 -0.56
N ASP A 80 12.09 7.42 -1.09
CA ASP A 80 13.36 6.85 -0.64
C ASP A 80 13.33 6.56 0.87
N LEU A 81 12.19 6.11 1.33
CA LEU A 81 11.99 5.68 2.72
C LEU A 81 11.59 4.22 2.71
N SER A 82 12.12 3.47 3.65
CA SER A 82 11.71 2.08 3.82
C SER A 82 11.65 1.75 5.30
N THR A 83 10.81 0.78 5.64
CA THR A 83 10.62 0.32 7.00
C THR A 83 10.61 -1.18 7.00
N VAL A 84 11.35 -1.79 7.92
CA VAL A 84 11.27 -3.23 8.17
C VAL A 84 10.40 -3.40 9.39
N TYR A 85 9.37 -4.24 9.27
CA TYR A 85 8.49 -4.48 10.42
C TYR A 85 8.16 -5.97 10.53
N GLU A 86 7.78 -6.38 11.74
CA GLU A 86 7.33 -7.74 11.99
C GLU A 86 5.95 -7.93 11.39
N ILE A 87 5.80 -8.98 10.61
CA ILE A 87 4.52 -9.33 10.01
C ILE A 87 3.57 -9.73 11.13
N TYR A 88 2.37 -9.15 11.13
CA TYR A 88 1.35 -9.48 12.12
C TYR A 88 1.06 -10.99 12.08
N PRO A 89 0.99 -11.65 13.22
CA PRO A 89 0.78 -13.11 13.24
C PRO A 89 -0.40 -13.57 12.43
N VAL A 90 -1.47 -12.77 12.36
CA VAL A 90 -2.69 -13.12 11.62
C VAL A 90 -2.43 -13.24 10.12
N TRP A 91 -1.36 -12.63 9.60
CA TRP A 91 -1.05 -12.66 8.18
C TRP A 91 0.21 -13.45 7.83
N ARG A 92 0.92 -14.02 8.83
CA ARG A 92 2.16 -14.76 8.56
C ARG A 92 1.97 -15.96 7.64
N HIS A 93 0.78 -16.55 7.67
CA HIS A 93 0.48 -17.71 6.84
C HIS A 93 0.55 -17.38 5.34
N ARG A 94 0.53 -16.12 4.97
CA ARG A 94 0.63 -15.70 3.56
C ARG A 94 2.05 -15.74 3.04
N TYR A 95 3.03 -15.91 3.92
CA TYR A 95 4.46 -15.89 3.58
C TYR A 95 5.05 -17.27 3.74
N ALA A 96 6.22 -17.49 3.13
CA ALA A 96 6.92 -18.77 3.26
C ALA A 96 7.28 -19.05 4.73
N PRO A 97 7.35 -20.32 5.13
CA PRO A 97 7.75 -20.66 6.50
C PRO A 97 9.09 -20.01 6.86
N GLY A 98 9.15 -19.45 8.07
CA GLY A 98 10.35 -18.77 8.56
C GLY A 98 10.42 -17.30 8.23
N VAL A 99 9.56 -16.79 7.35
CA VAL A 99 9.50 -15.36 7.03
C VAL A 99 8.70 -14.66 8.11
N THR A 100 9.35 -13.73 8.83
CA THR A 100 8.70 -12.99 9.93
C THR A 100 8.72 -11.49 9.73
N GLN A 101 9.52 -10.98 8.77
CA GLN A 101 9.67 -9.55 8.55
C GLN A 101 9.40 -9.18 7.11
N ASN A 102 8.84 -7.98 6.91
CA ASN A 102 8.59 -7.42 5.59
C ASN A 102 9.29 -6.07 5.48
N THR A 103 9.86 -5.78 4.31
CA THR A 103 10.43 -4.48 4.01
C THR A 103 9.45 -3.70 3.15
N GLU A 104 9.02 -2.56 3.65
CA GLU A 104 8.02 -1.71 3.01
C GLU A 104 8.67 -0.46 2.47
N HIS A 105 8.50 -0.22 1.17
CA HIS A 105 9.05 0.96 0.48
C HIS A 105 7.95 1.98 0.26
N VAL A 106 8.20 3.24 0.62
CA VAL A 106 7.16 4.28 0.66
C VAL A 106 7.22 5.16 -0.58
N PHE A 107 6.05 5.35 -1.19
CA PHE A 107 5.84 6.26 -2.32
C PHE A 107 4.75 7.25 -1.98
N GLY A 108 4.81 8.43 -2.60
CA GLY A 108 3.68 9.35 -2.61
C GLY A 108 3.10 9.42 -4.01
N LEU A 109 1.78 9.47 -4.10
CA LEU A 109 1.09 9.70 -5.37
C LEU A 109 0.26 10.97 -5.24
N GLY A 110 0.73 12.04 -5.90
CA GLY A 110 0.00 13.30 -5.92
C GLY A 110 -1.06 13.30 -6.99
N VAL A 111 -2.32 13.48 -6.59
CA VAL A 111 -3.45 13.60 -7.51
C VAL A 111 -3.96 15.02 -7.48
N PRO A 112 -4.59 15.51 -8.58
CA PRO A 112 -4.95 16.94 -8.67
C PRO A 112 -6.07 17.36 -7.72
N HIS A 113 -6.93 16.43 -7.36
CA HIS A 113 -8.06 16.67 -6.45
C HIS A 113 -8.57 15.33 -5.96
N ILE A 114 -9.56 15.34 -5.09
CA ILE A 114 -10.20 14.11 -4.65
C ILE A 114 -10.82 13.42 -5.86
N LEU A 115 -10.39 12.17 -6.08
CA LEU A 115 -10.82 11.38 -7.23
C LEU A 115 -11.80 10.30 -6.80
N PRO A 116 -12.67 9.86 -7.73
CA PRO A 116 -13.50 8.68 -7.46
C PRO A 116 -12.61 7.45 -7.27
N VAL A 117 -13.03 6.57 -6.36
CA VAL A 117 -12.30 5.35 -6.03
C VAL A 117 -13.19 4.15 -6.34
N THR A 118 -12.65 3.20 -7.08
CA THR A 118 -13.33 1.94 -7.38
C THR A 118 -12.60 0.84 -6.62
N LEU A 119 -13.24 0.30 -5.60
CA LEU A 119 -12.63 -0.72 -4.75
C LEU A 119 -12.87 -2.12 -5.29
N SER A 120 -11.91 -3.01 -5.02
CA SER A 120 -12.12 -4.43 -5.16
C SER A 120 -12.86 -4.90 -3.90
N ALA A 121 -14.13 -5.25 -4.04
CA ALA A 121 -14.97 -5.60 -2.89
C ALA A 121 -14.45 -6.80 -2.11
N ARG A 122 -13.63 -7.65 -2.73
CA ARG A 122 -13.04 -8.80 -2.05
C ARG A 122 -11.94 -8.39 -1.08
N GLU A 123 -11.29 -7.27 -1.32
CA GLU A 123 -10.13 -6.84 -0.55
C GLU A 123 -10.40 -5.64 0.35
N HIS A 124 -11.31 -4.76 -0.07
CA HIS A 124 -11.56 -3.52 0.66
C HIS A 124 -13.06 -3.22 0.73
N LEU A 125 -13.50 -2.72 1.88
CA LEU A 125 -14.92 -2.47 2.17
C LEU A 125 -15.33 -1.04 1.87
N ALA A 126 -14.44 -0.08 2.10
CA ALA A 126 -14.78 1.34 2.02
C ALA A 126 -13.53 2.16 1.77
N SER A 127 -13.73 3.40 1.32
CA SER A 127 -12.66 4.36 1.16
C SER A 127 -13.06 5.68 1.80
N VAL A 128 -12.07 6.47 2.20
CA VAL A 128 -12.32 7.80 2.77
C VAL A 128 -11.13 8.69 2.45
N TRP A 129 -11.42 9.97 2.20
CA TRP A 129 -10.39 11.00 2.09
C TRP A 129 -10.41 11.81 3.38
N LEU A 130 -9.28 11.93 4.04
CA LEU A 130 -9.16 12.65 5.31
C LEU A 130 -7.98 13.62 5.25
N PRO A 131 -8.05 14.75 5.98
CA PRO A 131 -6.85 15.56 6.15
C PRO A 131 -5.71 14.69 6.68
N TRP A 132 -4.49 14.98 6.26
CA TRP A 132 -3.36 14.07 6.48
C TRP A 132 -3.14 13.68 7.95
N GLN A 133 -3.32 14.61 8.88
CA GLN A 133 -3.15 14.29 10.31
C GLN A 133 -4.24 13.34 10.80
N ALA A 134 -5.47 13.57 10.39
CA ALA A 134 -6.57 12.68 10.73
C ALA A 134 -6.41 11.31 10.07
N ALA A 135 -5.88 11.30 8.84
CA ALA A 135 -5.59 10.03 8.16
C ALA A 135 -4.54 9.23 8.92
N ALA A 136 -3.46 9.89 9.39
CA ALA A 136 -2.44 9.21 10.16
C ALA A 136 -3.02 8.59 11.43
N GLU A 137 -3.91 9.31 12.11
CA GLU A 137 -4.54 8.81 13.34
C GLU A 137 -5.46 7.61 13.06
N ARG A 138 -6.08 7.56 11.87
CA ARG A 138 -7.00 6.50 11.51
C ARG A 138 -6.30 5.19 11.15
N CYS A 139 -5.03 5.25 10.73
CA CYS A 139 -4.30 4.07 10.29
C CYS A 139 -4.08 3.08 11.42
N PHE A 140 -4.29 1.79 11.12
CA PHE A 140 -4.01 0.75 12.11
C PHE A 140 -2.51 0.47 12.23
N SER A 141 -1.73 0.72 11.18
CA SER A 141 -0.31 0.41 11.14
C SER A 141 0.52 1.63 11.54
N PRO A 142 1.41 1.50 12.53
CA PRO A 142 2.30 2.61 12.91
C PRO A 142 3.20 3.07 11.77
N SER A 143 3.70 2.17 10.94
CA SER A 143 4.58 2.57 9.83
C SER A 143 3.82 3.38 8.79
N ASN A 144 2.56 3.02 8.53
CA ASN A 144 1.71 3.78 7.61
C ASN A 144 1.42 5.17 8.18
N ALA A 145 1.08 5.25 9.46
CA ALA A 145 0.84 6.54 10.12
C ALA A 145 2.08 7.43 10.04
N GLN A 146 3.26 6.88 10.34
CA GLN A 146 4.51 7.63 10.27
C GLN A 146 4.81 8.12 8.85
N ALA A 147 4.53 7.30 7.84
CA ALA A 147 4.73 7.71 6.45
C ALA A 147 3.83 8.91 6.10
N ILE A 148 2.56 8.86 6.50
CA ILE A 148 1.65 9.98 6.24
C ILE A 148 2.16 11.27 6.90
N LEU A 149 2.70 11.17 8.10
CA LEU A 149 3.21 12.32 8.81
C LEU A 149 4.45 12.94 8.16
N GLN A 150 5.07 12.26 7.17
CA GLN A 150 6.18 12.81 6.40
C GLN A 150 5.72 13.68 5.23
N LEU A 151 4.41 13.72 4.93
CA LEU A 151 3.92 14.47 3.77
C LEU A 151 4.47 15.88 3.64
N PRO A 152 4.54 16.71 4.70
CA PRO A 152 5.06 18.07 4.56
C PRO A 152 6.53 18.14 4.11
N ARG A 153 7.28 17.05 4.22
CA ARG A 153 8.66 17.02 3.72
C ARG A 153 8.71 16.91 2.21
N PHE A 154 7.65 16.37 1.59
CA PHE A 154 7.64 16.05 0.17
C PHE A 154 6.67 16.92 -0.62
N VAL A 155 5.72 17.57 0.06
CA VAL A 155 4.71 18.38 -0.58
C VAL A 155 4.64 19.73 0.10
N ALA A 156 4.86 20.80 -0.68
CA ALA A 156 4.75 22.14 -0.14
C ALA A 156 3.30 22.42 0.23
N LEU A 157 3.10 22.94 1.43
CA LEU A 157 1.75 23.34 1.84
C LEU A 157 1.34 24.58 1.06
N PRO A 158 0.06 24.71 0.68
CA PRO A 158 -0.44 25.91 0.06
C PRO A 158 -0.22 27.09 1.00
N GLY A 159 0.34 28.15 0.48
CA GLY A 159 0.76 29.32 1.27
C GLY A 159 -0.41 30.09 1.85
#